data_9915edd3f1e7e9beeb85af29d8937578
#
_entry.id   9915edd3f1e7e9beeb85af29d8937578
#
_cell.length_a   1.000
_cell.length_b   1.000
_cell.length_c   1.000
_cell.angle_alpha   90.00
_cell.angle_beta   90.00
_cell.angle_gamma   90.00
#
_symmetry.space_group_name_H-M   'P 1'
#
loop_
_entity.id
_entity.type
_entity.pdbx_description
1 polymer ?
#
loop_
_entity_poly.entity_id
_entity_poly.type
_entity_poly.pdbx_seq_one_letter_code
_entity_poly.pdbx_strand_id
1 'polypeptide(L)'
;MAKTLTLKDTAFYRSAPNVEAIPCSLYGVLFVGRSNAGKSTLINALTGQKQLMKTSQTPGKTRMLNFSYVGEKFFLIDSPGYGFEKSRDYFEGLMDGFFQKYVGEKGLLRAIVMVMDSRRALENPRAIGQGDGMMEEYANNYGIPVIAVFTKVDKLSSSEKLRLKQKYADSHPDCLYFLCSPKDQDTYKKLGMTIVDVGCGRKIEQH
;
A
#
# COMPACT_ATOMS: atom_id res chain seq x y z
N MET A 1 -16.48 12.39 -24.66
CA MET A 1 -15.36 12.65 -23.72
C MET A 1 -14.89 11.31 -23.14
N ALA A 2 -13.60 11.01 -23.17
CA ALA A 2 -13.09 9.79 -22.55
C ALA A 2 -13.32 9.87 -21.04
N LYS A 3 -13.89 8.80 -20.44
CA LYS A 3 -14.12 8.71 -19.00
C LYS A 3 -12.76 8.76 -18.27
N THR A 4 -12.61 9.69 -17.34
CA THR A 4 -11.41 9.76 -16.50
C THR A 4 -11.31 8.51 -15.63
N LEU A 5 -10.18 7.79 -15.70
CA LEU A 5 -9.93 6.61 -14.89
C LEU A 5 -9.87 6.98 -13.40
N THR A 6 -10.52 6.20 -12.58
CA THR A 6 -10.52 6.35 -11.11
C THR A 6 -10.36 4.99 -10.45
N LEU A 7 -10.02 4.96 -9.15
CA LEU A 7 -10.00 3.69 -8.40
C LEU A 7 -11.38 3.06 -8.22
N LYS A 8 -12.48 3.75 -8.55
CA LYS A 8 -13.83 3.15 -8.59
C LYS A 8 -13.99 2.17 -9.76
N ASP A 9 -13.15 2.28 -10.77
CA ASP A 9 -13.11 1.37 -11.91
C ASP A 9 -12.30 0.09 -11.61
N THR A 10 -12.15 -0.27 -10.33
CA THR A 10 -11.44 -1.47 -9.87
C THR A 10 -12.33 -2.70 -9.91
N ALA A 11 -11.81 -3.81 -10.42
CA ALA A 11 -12.47 -5.12 -10.40
C ALA A 11 -11.47 -6.20 -9.95
N PHE A 12 -11.90 -7.09 -9.05
CA PHE A 12 -11.08 -8.22 -8.62
C PHE A 12 -10.74 -9.10 -9.81
N TYR A 13 -9.48 -9.51 -9.91
CA TYR A 13 -8.99 -10.41 -10.95
C TYR A 13 -8.71 -11.80 -10.41
N ARG A 14 -7.71 -11.94 -9.55
CA ARG A 14 -7.32 -13.23 -8.95
C ARG A 14 -6.49 -13.08 -7.68
N SER A 15 -6.42 -14.18 -6.93
CA SER A 15 -5.46 -14.33 -5.84
C SER A 15 -4.29 -15.21 -6.27
N ALA A 16 -3.08 -14.85 -5.85
CA ALA A 16 -1.86 -15.61 -6.05
C ALA A 16 -1.36 -16.15 -4.70
N PRO A 17 -1.52 -17.45 -4.43
CA PRO A 17 -1.04 -18.07 -3.18
C PRO A 17 0.47 -18.34 -3.20
N ASN A 18 1.10 -18.33 -4.36
CA ASN A 18 2.51 -18.58 -4.57
C ASN A 18 3.03 -17.76 -5.76
N VAL A 19 4.33 -17.81 -5.98
CA VAL A 19 5.04 -17.03 -7.01
C VAL A 19 4.61 -17.40 -8.43
N GLU A 20 4.31 -18.66 -8.69
CA GLU A 20 3.90 -19.17 -10.02
C GLU A 20 2.57 -18.55 -10.45
N ALA A 21 1.65 -18.33 -9.51
CA ALA A 21 0.33 -17.78 -9.77
C ALA A 21 0.31 -16.25 -9.97
N ILE A 22 1.44 -15.55 -9.80
CA ILE A 22 1.53 -14.10 -9.97
C ILE A 22 1.32 -13.72 -11.45
N PRO A 23 0.29 -12.91 -11.77
CA PRO A 23 0.08 -12.44 -13.14
C PRO A 23 1.09 -11.34 -13.48
N CYS A 24 1.83 -11.50 -14.58
CA CYS A 24 2.83 -10.54 -15.05
C CYS A 24 2.40 -9.91 -16.39
N SER A 25 1.16 -9.44 -16.48
CA SER A 25 0.59 -8.89 -17.71
C SER A 25 0.44 -7.37 -17.73
N LEU A 26 0.41 -6.74 -16.55
CA LEU A 26 0.27 -5.28 -16.40
C LEU A 26 1.19 -4.77 -15.31
N TYR A 27 1.46 -3.46 -15.35
CA TYR A 27 2.08 -2.76 -14.23
C TYR A 27 1.21 -2.82 -12.98
N GLY A 28 1.82 -2.64 -11.80
CA GLY A 28 1.10 -2.71 -10.54
C GLY A 28 1.49 -1.64 -9.53
N VAL A 29 0.58 -1.35 -8.62
CA VAL A 29 0.81 -0.61 -7.39
C VAL A 29 0.54 -1.55 -6.23
N LEU A 30 1.56 -1.80 -5.41
CA LEU A 30 1.52 -2.76 -4.31
C LEU A 30 1.13 -2.07 -3.00
N PHE A 31 0.10 -2.56 -2.35
CA PHE A 31 -0.29 -2.14 -1.01
C PHE A 31 0.28 -3.10 0.02
N VAL A 32 1.06 -2.58 0.94
CA VAL A 32 1.67 -3.32 2.05
C VAL A 32 1.29 -2.69 3.39
N GLY A 33 1.37 -3.45 4.46
CA GLY A 33 1.13 -2.94 5.81
C GLY A 33 0.94 -4.06 6.81
N ARG A 34 1.22 -3.75 8.08
CA ARG A 34 0.99 -4.69 9.18
C ARG A 34 -0.48 -5.07 9.28
N SER A 35 -0.73 -6.25 9.81
CA SER A 35 -2.09 -6.63 10.18
C SER A 35 -2.74 -5.57 11.07
N ASN A 36 -4.00 -5.25 10.78
CA ASN A 36 -4.78 -4.21 11.44
C ASN A 36 -4.25 -2.76 11.25
N ALA A 37 -3.33 -2.51 10.33
CA ALA A 37 -2.95 -1.16 9.94
C ALA A 37 -4.07 -0.39 9.20
N GLY A 38 -5.14 -1.09 8.78
CA GLY A 38 -6.25 -0.48 8.06
C GLY A 38 -6.14 -0.57 6.54
N LYS A 39 -5.23 -1.39 6.00
CA LYS A 39 -4.98 -1.55 4.57
C LYS A 39 -6.24 -1.90 3.77
N SER A 40 -6.94 -2.97 4.12
CA SER A 40 -8.19 -3.38 3.44
C SER A 40 -9.30 -2.34 3.57
N THR A 41 -9.39 -1.65 4.70
CA THR A 41 -10.35 -0.55 4.90
C THR A 41 -10.01 0.63 3.98
N LEU A 42 -8.72 0.98 3.85
CA LEU A 42 -8.25 2.03 2.96
C LEU A 42 -8.56 1.68 1.49
N ILE A 43 -8.21 0.47 1.04
CA ILE A 43 -8.46 0.02 -0.34
C ILE A 43 -9.96 0.04 -0.66
N ASN A 44 -10.79 -0.48 0.23
CA ASN A 44 -12.24 -0.47 0.06
C ASN A 44 -12.81 0.95 -0.03
N ALA A 45 -12.30 1.88 0.79
CA ALA A 45 -12.71 3.28 0.74
C ALA A 45 -12.28 3.97 -0.57
N LEU A 46 -11.04 3.76 -1.01
CA LEU A 46 -10.51 4.32 -2.26
C LEU A 46 -11.25 3.82 -3.50
N THR A 47 -11.63 2.55 -3.50
CA THR A 47 -12.34 1.92 -4.62
C THR A 47 -13.86 2.13 -4.56
N GLY A 48 -14.39 2.61 -3.44
CA GLY A 48 -15.83 2.72 -3.20
C GLY A 48 -16.54 1.37 -3.07
N GLN A 49 -15.79 0.28 -2.87
CA GLN A 49 -16.33 -1.09 -2.80
C GLN A 49 -16.18 -1.66 -1.40
N LYS A 50 -17.31 -1.93 -0.73
CA LYS A 50 -17.32 -2.40 0.68
C LYS A 50 -16.66 -3.78 0.91
N GLN A 51 -16.49 -4.58 -0.14
CA GLN A 51 -16.03 -5.98 -0.04
C GLN A 51 -15.00 -6.37 -1.12
N LEU A 52 -14.38 -5.42 -1.80
CA LEU A 52 -13.32 -5.76 -2.77
C LEU A 52 -12.21 -6.55 -2.06
N MET A 53 -11.78 -6.05 -0.90
CA MET A 53 -10.88 -6.76 0.00
C MET A 53 -11.68 -7.27 1.19
N LYS A 54 -11.63 -8.59 1.43
CA LYS A 54 -12.25 -9.19 2.61
C LYS A 54 -11.56 -8.65 3.86
N THR A 55 -12.21 -7.74 4.57
CA THR A 55 -11.75 -7.28 5.87
C THR A 55 -11.89 -8.42 6.87
N SER A 56 -10.81 -9.09 7.21
CA SER A 56 -10.81 -10.11 8.24
C SER A 56 -10.38 -9.48 9.57
N GLN A 57 -11.22 -9.60 10.60
CA GLN A 57 -10.83 -9.28 11.98
C GLN A 57 -9.89 -10.35 12.56
N THR A 58 -9.79 -11.52 11.91
CA THR A 58 -8.92 -12.60 12.35
C THR A 58 -7.55 -12.44 11.71
N PRO A 59 -6.50 -12.23 12.50
CA PRO A 59 -5.13 -12.13 12.02
C PRO A 59 -4.68 -13.38 11.25
N GLY A 60 -3.92 -13.21 10.17
CA GLY A 60 -3.33 -14.31 9.40
C GLY A 60 -4.25 -15.03 8.41
N LYS A 61 -5.47 -14.52 8.13
CA LYS A 61 -6.38 -15.15 7.16
C LYS A 61 -6.04 -14.92 5.69
N THR A 62 -5.46 -13.78 5.34
CA THR A 62 -5.05 -13.51 3.96
C THR A 62 -3.59 -13.90 3.81
N ARG A 63 -3.33 -15.03 3.15
CA ARG A 63 -1.98 -15.53 2.87
C ARG A 63 -1.59 -15.37 1.39
N MET A 64 -2.35 -14.61 0.62
CA MET A 64 -2.21 -14.50 -0.83
C MET A 64 -2.07 -13.04 -1.25
N LEU A 65 -1.34 -12.82 -2.34
CA LEU A 65 -1.41 -11.55 -3.06
C LEU A 65 -2.73 -11.50 -3.83
N ASN A 66 -3.49 -10.42 -3.67
CA ASN A 66 -4.73 -10.21 -4.40
C ASN A 66 -4.54 -9.16 -5.48
N PHE A 67 -4.81 -9.53 -6.71
CA PHE A 67 -4.69 -8.67 -7.88
C PHE A 67 -6.08 -8.20 -8.31
N SER A 68 -6.21 -6.90 -8.51
CA SER A 68 -7.43 -6.28 -9.03
C SER A 68 -7.07 -5.35 -10.19
N TYR A 69 -7.82 -5.40 -11.28
CA TYR A 69 -7.68 -4.45 -12.40
C TYR A 69 -8.18 -3.07 -11.99
N VAL A 70 -7.49 -2.03 -12.42
CA VAL A 70 -7.98 -0.65 -12.39
C VAL A 70 -8.17 -0.22 -13.85
N GLY A 71 -9.41 -0.29 -14.36
CA GLY A 71 -9.78 0.02 -15.74
C GLY A 71 -8.91 -0.70 -16.78
N GLU A 72 -8.45 -1.92 -16.49
CA GLU A 72 -7.56 -2.71 -17.35
C GLU A 72 -6.21 -2.04 -17.72
N LYS A 73 -5.82 -1.01 -16.97
CA LYS A 73 -4.57 -0.25 -17.19
C LYS A 73 -3.43 -0.72 -16.31
N PHE A 74 -3.72 -1.03 -15.06
CA PHE A 74 -2.74 -1.52 -14.10
C PHE A 74 -3.39 -2.38 -13.02
N PHE A 75 -2.58 -3.09 -12.22
CA PHE A 75 -3.04 -3.84 -11.06
C PHE A 75 -2.94 -3.01 -9.78
N LEU A 76 -4.00 -3.00 -8.99
CA LEU A 76 -3.94 -2.77 -7.57
C LEU A 76 -3.64 -4.13 -6.92
N ILE A 77 -2.53 -4.21 -6.19
CA ILE A 77 -2.03 -5.47 -5.59
C ILE A 77 -2.11 -5.33 -4.08
N ASP A 78 -2.94 -6.16 -3.42
CA ASP A 78 -3.07 -6.21 -1.96
C ASP A 78 -2.25 -7.37 -1.41
N SER A 79 -1.22 -7.04 -0.60
CA SER A 79 -0.39 -8.06 0.05
C SER A 79 -1.05 -8.64 1.30
N PRO A 80 -0.65 -9.84 1.77
CA PRO A 80 -0.95 -10.26 3.13
C PRO A 80 -0.47 -9.22 4.15
N GLY A 81 -1.21 -9.06 5.25
CA GLY A 81 -0.74 -8.25 6.36
C GLY A 81 0.38 -8.98 7.12
N TYR A 82 1.49 -8.30 7.38
CA TYR A 82 2.62 -8.85 8.13
C TYR A 82 2.56 -8.53 9.64
N GLY A 83 3.51 -9.09 10.40
CA GLY A 83 3.68 -8.83 11.84
C GLY A 83 3.14 -9.94 12.74
N PHE A 84 2.88 -11.13 12.22
CA PHE A 84 2.62 -12.36 12.99
C PHE A 84 3.78 -13.33 12.84
N GLU A 85 4.39 -13.75 13.95
CA GLU A 85 5.52 -14.69 13.96
C GLU A 85 5.22 -15.98 13.20
N LYS A 86 4.03 -16.57 13.42
CA LYS A 86 3.62 -17.85 12.78
C LYS A 86 3.49 -17.81 11.25
N SER A 87 3.50 -16.64 10.63
CA SER A 87 3.38 -16.48 9.17
C SER A 87 4.52 -15.68 8.57
N ARG A 88 5.56 -15.43 9.34
CA ARG A 88 6.68 -14.58 8.93
C ARG A 88 7.42 -15.18 7.75
N ASP A 89 7.91 -16.41 7.88
CA ASP A 89 8.70 -17.08 6.84
C ASP A 89 7.90 -17.23 5.54
N TYR A 90 6.60 -17.53 5.65
CA TYR A 90 5.73 -17.60 4.49
C TYR A 90 5.58 -16.23 3.80
N PHE A 91 5.37 -15.17 4.59
CA PHE A 91 5.24 -13.81 4.05
C PHE A 91 6.55 -13.35 3.39
N GLU A 92 7.69 -13.56 4.06
CA GLU A 92 9.01 -13.21 3.52
C GLU A 92 9.27 -13.96 2.22
N GLY A 93 9.10 -15.27 2.15
CA GLY A 93 9.30 -16.05 0.94
C GLY A 93 8.35 -15.67 -0.22
N LEU A 94 7.08 -15.32 0.09
CA LEU A 94 6.15 -14.85 -0.93
C LEU A 94 6.57 -13.49 -1.48
N MET A 95 7.03 -12.58 -0.61
CA MET A 95 7.48 -11.24 -1.03
C MET A 95 8.80 -11.29 -1.77
N ASP A 96 9.76 -12.10 -1.33
CA ASP A 96 11.01 -12.34 -2.06
C ASP A 96 10.73 -12.80 -3.49
N GLY A 97 9.91 -13.83 -3.65
CA GLY A 97 9.51 -14.34 -4.95
C GLY A 97 8.73 -13.32 -5.79
N PHE A 98 7.87 -12.51 -5.16
CA PHE A 98 7.17 -11.42 -5.85
C PHE A 98 8.16 -10.37 -6.37
N PHE A 99 9.06 -9.90 -5.53
CA PHE A 99 10.03 -8.89 -5.94
C PHE A 99 10.98 -9.42 -7.01
N GLN A 100 11.47 -10.65 -6.88
CA GLN A 100 12.30 -11.26 -7.90
C GLN A 100 11.58 -11.36 -9.25
N LYS A 101 10.38 -11.95 -9.27
CA LYS A 101 9.65 -12.23 -10.51
C LYS A 101 8.99 -10.98 -11.11
N TYR A 102 8.19 -10.26 -10.30
CA TYR A 102 7.36 -9.17 -10.80
C TYR A 102 8.16 -7.88 -10.99
N VAL A 103 9.18 -7.66 -10.15
CA VAL A 103 10.01 -6.46 -10.20
C VAL A 103 11.34 -6.74 -10.91
N GLY A 104 12.16 -7.66 -10.40
CA GLY A 104 13.50 -7.91 -10.94
C GLY A 104 13.49 -8.41 -12.39
N GLU A 105 12.67 -9.43 -12.70
CA GLU A 105 12.60 -10.00 -14.04
C GLU A 105 11.74 -9.18 -15.02
N LYS A 106 10.65 -8.56 -14.56
CA LYS A 106 9.64 -7.94 -15.41
C LYS A 106 9.57 -6.43 -15.33
N GLY A 107 10.09 -5.81 -14.26
CA GLY A 107 10.06 -4.36 -14.08
C GLY A 107 8.63 -3.76 -13.99
N LEU A 108 7.67 -4.51 -13.44
CA LEU A 108 6.25 -4.16 -13.52
C LEU A 108 5.72 -3.38 -12.32
N LEU A 109 6.48 -3.21 -11.23
CA LEU A 109 6.02 -2.46 -10.06
C LEU A 109 6.28 -0.96 -10.24
N ARG A 110 5.23 -0.14 -10.10
CA ARG A 110 5.29 1.31 -10.25
C ARG A 110 5.47 2.04 -8.92
N ALA A 111 4.89 1.51 -7.85
CA ALA A 111 5.03 2.08 -6.50
C ALA A 111 4.62 1.08 -5.43
N ILE A 112 5.09 1.33 -4.20
CA ILE A 112 4.63 0.67 -2.99
C ILE A 112 3.84 1.69 -2.17
N VAL A 113 2.59 1.37 -1.84
CA VAL A 113 1.76 2.12 -0.88
C VAL A 113 1.90 1.45 0.48
N MET A 114 2.67 2.08 1.37
CA MET A 114 2.95 1.58 2.71
C MET A 114 1.91 2.10 3.70
N VAL A 115 1.04 1.22 4.18
CA VAL A 115 -0.08 1.56 5.07
C VAL A 115 0.28 1.30 6.53
N MET A 116 0.30 2.36 7.32
CA MET A 116 0.73 2.35 8.72
C MET A 116 -0.36 2.89 9.66
N ASP A 117 -0.53 2.29 10.83
CA ASP A 117 -1.34 2.87 11.90
C ASP A 117 -0.60 4.07 12.52
N SER A 118 -1.16 5.26 12.42
CA SER A 118 -0.54 6.51 12.84
C SER A 118 -0.09 6.52 14.31
N ARG A 119 -0.79 5.81 15.20
CA ARG A 119 -0.44 5.70 16.62
C ARG A 119 0.86 4.93 16.80
N ARG A 120 0.99 3.78 16.13
CA ARG A 120 2.22 2.96 16.16
C ARG A 120 3.40 3.68 15.52
N ALA A 121 3.16 4.38 14.40
CA ALA A 121 4.18 5.19 13.75
C ALA A 121 4.69 6.31 14.66
N LEU A 122 3.79 6.91 15.45
CA LEU A 122 4.15 7.95 16.41
C LEU A 122 5.01 7.43 17.58
N GLU A 123 4.70 6.23 18.07
CA GLU A 123 5.45 5.57 19.15
C GLU A 123 6.84 5.09 18.70
N ASN A 124 6.98 4.70 17.45
CA ASN A 124 8.24 4.18 16.92
C ASN A 124 9.27 5.31 16.69
N PRO A 125 10.54 5.19 17.09
CA PRO A 125 11.58 6.20 16.88
C PRO A 125 11.77 6.64 15.42
N ARG A 126 11.55 5.74 14.48
CA ARG A 126 11.74 6.00 13.04
C ARG A 126 10.44 6.23 12.27
N ALA A 127 9.30 6.38 12.94
CA ALA A 127 7.95 6.37 12.35
C ALA A 127 7.59 5.08 11.58
N ILE A 128 8.52 4.20 11.36
CA ILE A 128 8.41 2.96 10.59
C ILE A 128 8.81 1.79 11.49
N GLY A 129 7.99 0.74 11.54
CA GLY A 129 8.22 -0.44 12.35
C GLY A 129 9.13 -1.47 11.67
N GLN A 130 9.55 -2.50 12.42
CA GLN A 130 10.49 -3.51 11.94
C GLN A 130 10.03 -4.23 10.65
N GLY A 131 8.73 -4.50 10.49
CA GLY A 131 8.21 -5.12 9.26
C GLY A 131 8.06 -4.12 8.10
N ASP A 132 7.92 -2.82 8.42
CA ASP A 132 7.86 -1.77 7.41
C ASP A 132 9.27 -1.52 6.82
N GLY A 133 10.33 -1.64 7.65
CA GLY A 133 11.73 -1.52 7.20
C GLY A 133 12.12 -2.54 6.14
N MET A 134 11.59 -3.76 6.18
CA MET A 134 11.82 -4.75 5.14
C MET A 134 11.22 -4.30 3.79
N MET A 135 10.04 -3.69 3.80
CA MET A 135 9.44 -3.16 2.56
C MET A 135 10.19 -1.95 2.01
N GLU A 136 10.77 -1.12 2.89
CA GLU A 136 11.67 -0.04 2.48
C GLU A 136 12.96 -0.56 1.86
N GLU A 137 13.52 -1.63 2.41
CA GLU A 137 14.71 -2.27 1.85
C GLU A 137 14.44 -2.79 0.43
N TYR A 138 13.31 -3.47 0.21
CA TYR A 138 12.91 -3.85 -1.16
C TYR A 138 12.74 -2.63 -2.06
N ALA A 139 12.06 -1.58 -1.59
CA ALA A 139 11.86 -0.36 -2.37
C ALA A 139 13.19 0.25 -2.79
N ASN A 140 14.14 0.36 -1.88
CA ASN A 140 15.48 0.90 -2.13
C ASN A 140 16.29 0.02 -3.09
N ASN A 141 16.31 -1.31 -2.87
CA ASN A 141 17.07 -2.26 -3.67
C ASN A 141 16.61 -2.27 -5.14
N TYR A 142 15.33 -2.06 -5.39
CA TYR A 142 14.75 -2.07 -6.73
C TYR A 142 14.43 -0.67 -7.28
N GLY A 143 14.74 0.41 -6.55
CA GLY A 143 14.46 1.79 -6.96
C GLY A 143 12.96 2.09 -7.13
N ILE A 144 12.11 1.48 -6.30
CA ILE A 144 10.65 1.64 -6.37
C ILE A 144 10.20 2.77 -5.45
N PRO A 145 9.45 3.76 -5.95
CA PRO A 145 8.95 4.85 -5.12
C PRO A 145 7.96 4.35 -4.05
N VAL A 146 8.07 4.92 -2.84
CA VAL A 146 7.17 4.64 -1.71
C VAL A 146 6.20 5.80 -1.51
N ILE A 147 4.93 5.47 -1.31
CA ILE A 147 3.88 6.37 -0.87
C ILE A 147 3.47 5.93 0.53
N ALA A 148 3.80 6.72 1.55
CA ALA A 148 3.43 6.40 2.92
C ALA A 148 2.00 6.85 3.23
N VAL A 149 1.21 5.98 3.85
CA VAL A 149 -0.17 6.29 4.23
C VAL A 149 -0.38 5.98 5.71
N PHE A 150 -0.54 7.03 6.49
CA PHE A 150 -0.86 6.92 7.90
C PHE A 150 -2.37 6.90 8.09
N THR A 151 -2.89 5.79 8.54
CA THR A 151 -4.33 5.59 8.82
C THR A 151 -4.66 5.95 10.26
N LYS A 152 -5.96 6.04 10.56
CA LYS A 152 -6.51 6.27 11.91
C LYS A 152 -6.02 7.58 12.55
N VAL A 153 -5.69 8.59 11.75
CA VAL A 153 -5.24 9.89 12.27
C VAL A 153 -6.32 10.66 13.03
N ASP A 154 -7.57 10.23 12.92
CA ASP A 154 -8.68 10.69 13.77
C ASP A 154 -8.51 10.32 15.25
N LYS A 155 -7.62 9.38 15.56
CA LYS A 155 -7.25 8.97 16.93
C LYS A 155 -6.10 9.78 17.52
N LEU A 156 -5.51 10.69 16.76
CA LEU A 156 -4.43 11.57 17.18
C LEU A 156 -4.95 12.98 17.44
N SER A 157 -4.42 13.62 18.48
CA SER A 157 -4.56 15.07 18.74
C SER A 157 -3.86 15.88 17.63
N SER A 158 -4.11 17.18 17.57
CA SER A 158 -3.47 18.08 16.61
C SER A 158 -1.94 18.14 16.80
N SER A 159 -1.47 18.13 18.04
CA SER A 159 -0.03 18.12 18.37
C SER A 159 0.65 16.81 17.95
N GLU A 160 -0.02 15.67 18.16
CA GLU A 160 0.50 14.37 17.73
C GLU A 160 0.57 14.25 16.20
N LYS A 161 -0.42 14.79 15.47
CA LYS A 161 -0.39 14.85 13.99
C LYS A 161 0.80 15.67 13.51
N LEU A 162 1.05 16.83 14.12
CA LEU A 162 2.19 17.67 13.77
C LEU A 162 3.51 16.95 14.06
N ARG A 163 3.64 16.31 15.21
CA ARG A 163 4.82 15.51 15.58
C ARG A 163 5.06 14.35 14.62
N LEU A 164 3.99 13.67 14.19
CA LEU A 164 4.10 12.58 13.21
C LEU A 164 4.61 13.09 11.85
N LYS A 165 4.05 14.21 11.37
CA LYS A 165 4.50 14.86 10.12
C LYS A 165 5.98 15.20 10.18
N GLN A 166 6.40 15.92 11.22
CA GLN A 166 7.80 16.32 11.41
C GLN A 166 8.73 15.11 11.41
N LYS A 167 8.42 14.14 12.25
CA LYS A 167 9.19 12.93 12.43
C LYS A 167 9.35 12.12 11.14
N TYR A 168 8.28 12.03 10.32
CA TYR A 168 8.36 11.33 9.05
C TYR A 168 9.14 12.14 8.01
N ALA A 169 8.89 13.45 7.89
CA ALA A 169 9.61 14.32 6.99
C ALA A 169 11.11 14.36 7.27
N ASP A 170 11.52 14.39 8.56
CA ASP A 170 12.93 14.39 8.97
C ASP A 170 13.64 13.08 8.57
N SER A 171 12.95 11.94 8.63
CA SER A 171 13.52 10.64 8.27
C SER A 171 13.39 10.27 6.80
N HIS A 172 12.44 10.89 6.07
CA HIS A 172 12.09 10.56 4.67
C HIS A 172 11.77 11.84 3.89
N PRO A 173 12.76 12.74 3.67
CA PRO A 173 12.52 14.07 3.10
C PRO A 173 11.92 14.03 1.68
N ASP A 174 12.24 12.98 0.91
CA ASP A 174 11.81 12.84 -0.49
C ASP A 174 10.57 11.92 -0.66
N CYS A 175 10.01 11.41 0.44
CA CYS A 175 8.89 10.49 0.37
C CYS A 175 7.54 11.21 0.46
N LEU A 176 6.66 10.91 -0.47
CA LEU A 176 5.27 11.37 -0.42
C LEU A 176 4.50 10.66 0.68
N TYR A 177 3.74 11.41 1.48
CA TYR A 177 2.91 10.82 2.52
C TYR A 177 1.51 11.42 2.63
N PHE A 178 0.57 10.63 3.13
CA PHE A 178 -0.82 11.02 3.37
C PHE A 178 -1.25 10.68 4.79
N LEU A 179 -1.96 11.61 5.44
CA LEU A 179 -2.59 11.41 6.74
C LEU A 179 -4.08 11.13 6.54
N CYS A 180 -4.48 9.87 6.57
CA CYS A 180 -5.83 9.44 6.23
C CYS A 180 -6.73 9.25 7.45
N SER A 181 -7.90 9.90 7.40
CA SER A 181 -9.00 9.73 8.34
C SER A 181 -10.27 9.41 7.55
N PRO A 182 -11.16 8.54 8.04
CA PRO A 182 -12.44 8.25 7.37
C PRO A 182 -13.32 9.50 7.11
N LYS A 183 -13.07 10.58 7.86
CA LYS A 183 -13.81 11.85 7.75
C LYS A 183 -13.20 12.79 6.69
N ASP A 184 -11.98 12.56 6.24
CA ASP A 184 -11.26 13.44 5.32
C ASP A 184 -11.32 12.88 3.89
N GLN A 185 -12.41 13.19 3.20
CA GLN A 185 -12.64 12.73 1.82
C GLN A 185 -11.66 13.38 0.81
N ASP A 186 -11.17 14.58 1.09
CA ASP A 186 -10.25 15.28 0.19
C ASP A 186 -8.88 14.58 0.16
N THR A 187 -8.37 14.15 1.31
CA THR A 187 -7.15 13.34 1.38
C THR A 187 -7.32 12.00 0.65
N TYR A 188 -8.46 11.32 0.80
CA TYR A 188 -8.75 10.09 0.04
C TYR A 188 -8.79 10.33 -1.46
N LYS A 189 -9.41 11.43 -1.90
CA LYS A 189 -9.47 11.81 -3.32
C LYS A 189 -8.07 12.07 -3.89
N LYS A 190 -7.24 12.86 -3.19
CA LYS A 190 -5.84 13.14 -3.59
C LYS A 190 -5.02 11.85 -3.67
N LEU A 191 -5.06 11.02 -2.64
CA LEU A 191 -4.37 9.72 -2.63
C LEU A 191 -4.82 8.84 -3.80
N GLY A 192 -6.13 8.77 -4.06
CA GLY A 192 -6.68 8.00 -5.17
C GLY A 192 -6.18 8.47 -6.53
N MET A 193 -6.12 9.80 -6.75
CA MET A 193 -5.56 10.40 -7.97
C MET A 193 -4.08 10.05 -8.11
N THR A 194 -3.28 10.23 -7.05
CA THR A 194 -1.85 9.88 -7.04
C THR A 194 -1.62 8.41 -7.42
N ILE A 195 -2.40 7.48 -6.85
CA ILE A 195 -2.28 6.04 -7.16
C ILE A 195 -2.61 5.77 -8.64
N VAL A 196 -3.65 6.40 -9.19
CA VAL A 196 -4.00 6.26 -10.61
C VAL A 196 -2.90 6.83 -11.51
N ASP A 197 -2.36 8.00 -11.17
CA ASP A 197 -1.30 8.63 -11.96
C ASP A 197 -0.05 7.75 -12.01
N VAL A 198 0.41 7.28 -10.87
CA VAL A 198 1.56 6.37 -10.78
C VAL A 198 1.29 5.04 -11.50
N GLY A 199 0.13 4.44 -11.27
CA GLY A 199 -0.26 3.18 -11.93
C GLY A 199 -0.28 3.28 -13.44
N CYS A 200 -0.65 4.46 -13.97
CA CYS A 200 -0.60 4.79 -15.40
C CYS A 200 0.78 5.27 -15.90
N GLY A 201 1.80 5.27 -15.05
CA GLY A 201 3.18 5.66 -15.40
C GLY A 201 3.41 7.18 -15.47
N ARG A 202 2.56 7.99 -14.85
CA ARG A 202 2.79 9.42 -14.68
C ARG A 202 3.71 9.68 -13.50
N LYS A 203 4.53 10.73 -13.59
CA LYS A 203 5.41 11.12 -12.47
C LYS A 203 4.57 11.63 -11.30
N ILE A 204 5.01 11.32 -10.09
CA ILE A 204 4.45 11.90 -8.86
C ILE A 204 4.96 13.34 -8.79
N GLU A 205 4.08 14.33 -8.87
CA GLU A 205 4.41 15.71 -8.53
C GLU A 205 4.34 15.82 -7.00
N GLN A 206 5.45 16.22 -6.38
CA GLN A 206 5.50 16.59 -4.96
C GLN A 206 4.81 17.94 -4.82
N HIS A 207 3.68 17.98 -4.16
CA HIS A 207 2.95 19.21 -3.80
C HIS A 207 3.13 19.52 -2.33
#